data_030b8c2ba258b7a076b4b036e97e1a4a
#
_entry.id   030b8c2ba258b7a076b4b036e97e1a4a
#
_cell.length_a   1.000
_cell.length_b   1.000
_cell.length_c   1.000
_cell.angle_alpha   90.00
_cell.angle_beta   90.00
_cell.angle_gamma   90.00
#
_symmetry.space_group_name_H-M   'P 1'
#
loop_
_entity.id
_entity.type
_entity.pdbx_description
1 polymer ?
#
loop_
_entity_poly.entity_id
_entity_poly.type
_entity_poly.pdbx_seq_one_letter_code
_entity_poly.pdbx_strand_id
1 'polypeptide(L)'
;MYKLTITELLSLAIIIFGATNMMALQGVVAQNYYNNEQPYADHYPPSINYGEEEEGNDNSYSYNNYYPLSPSSPSSSNYPMDVNKYECQKGQFEGFFVSSPKFCAILPPFTLMTWNIYQGADLSPLFNATTPSEFVTAVGSAYNRIQATNFGERADSIADEIQETRPDLIGLQEVILLRTQIPSDGPATPATNITLDYLQILIDTLAERGLIYEPIVVQNGTDIEVPGLISTGLVDIRLTDRDVILVRADNKDFTLSNIQGAQFAAKLPLTTLFGPISIPHSWVSVDVTFDKGDKVRIVSTHLEPLSPIIQGLQADELLTGPGNTQLPVVFIGDFNSNADGTGTQTYTKLKDAGFIDAWTIKGKGNGFTCCQADDLLNQDSSLTERTDFVMFRGDFKVKDIELVGNSQNDRTISGLWPSDHAGVVAGLILNSDKY
;
A
#
# COMPACT_ATOMS: atom_id res chain seq x y z
N MET A 1 17.80 23.25 -14.93
CA MET A 1 16.85 22.63 -15.85
C MET A 1 15.49 22.80 -15.20
N TYR A 2 14.53 23.43 -15.85
CA TYR A 2 13.20 23.60 -15.28
C TYR A 2 12.51 22.23 -15.28
N LYS A 3 12.14 21.71 -14.10
CA LYS A 3 11.21 20.58 -13.99
C LYS A 3 9.84 21.08 -14.43
N LEU A 4 9.28 20.51 -15.50
CA LEU A 4 7.88 20.69 -15.82
C LEU A 4 7.07 19.93 -14.76
N THR A 5 6.09 20.58 -14.17
CA THR A 5 5.12 19.92 -13.28
C THR A 5 4.28 18.93 -14.07
N ILE A 6 3.70 17.94 -13.41
CA ILE A 6 2.78 16.95 -14.04
C ILE A 6 1.67 17.65 -14.82
N THR A 7 1.21 18.81 -14.35
CA THR A 7 0.23 19.67 -15.04
C THR A 7 0.77 20.24 -16.37
N GLU A 8 2.06 20.56 -16.44
CA GLU A 8 2.69 21.07 -17.67
C GLU A 8 2.99 19.94 -18.65
N LEU A 9 3.29 18.72 -18.18
CA LEU A 9 3.43 17.52 -19.01
C LEU A 9 2.08 17.09 -19.62
N LEU A 10 1.00 17.17 -18.86
CA LEU A 10 -0.36 16.96 -19.35
C LEU A 10 -0.76 18.03 -20.36
N SER A 11 -0.41 19.29 -20.13
CA SER A 11 -0.66 20.38 -21.08
C SER A 11 0.16 20.22 -22.37
N LEU A 12 1.38 19.71 -22.29
CA LEU A 12 2.24 19.45 -23.45
C LEU A 12 1.73 18.24 -24.25
N ALA A 13 1.26 17.18 -23.59
CA ALA A 13 0.61 16.04 -24.23
C ALA A 13 -0.67 16.44 -24.98
N ILE A 14 -1.46 17.38 -24.43
CA ILE A 14 -2.67 17.94 -25.09
C ILE A 14 -2.30 18.76 -26.33
N ILE A 15 -1.17 19.44 -26.34
CA ILE A 15 -0.69 20.26 -27.45
C ILE A 15 -0.11 19.39 -28.59
N ILE A 16 0.53 18.25 -28.24
CA ILE A 16 1.19 17.36 -29.22
C ILE A 16 0.21 16.38 -29.86
N PHE A 17 -0.79 15.92 -29.12
CA PHE A 17 -1.87 15.07 -29.64
C PHE A 17 -3.15 15.90 -29.68
N GLY A 18 -3.46 16.47 -30.84
CA GLY A 18 -4.57 17.38 -31.04
C GLY A 18 -5.88 16.89 -30.42
N ALA A 19 -6.71 17.83 -29.94
CA ALA A 19 -7.97 17.64 -29.21
C ALA A 19 -8.97 16.60 -29.79
N THR A 20 -8.83 16.25 -31.05
CA THR A 20 -9.65 15.23 -31.76
C THR A 20 -9.34 13.78 -31.29
N ASN A 21 -8.12 13.46 -30.88
CA ASN A 21 -7.78 12.10 -30.42
C ASN A 21 -8.16 11.86 -28.95
N MET A 22 -8.20 12.91 -28.15
CA MET A 22 -8.56 12.79 -26.73
C MET A 22 -10.06 12.53 -26.53
N MET A 23 -10.93 13.15 -27.36
CA MET A 23 -12.38 12.84 -27.34
C MET A 23 -12.67 11.41 -27.88
N ALA A 24 -11.86 10.89 -28.80
CA ALA A 24 -11.98 9.52 -29.28
C ALA A 24 -11.53 8.51 -28.21
N LEU A 25 -10.48 8.80 -27.43
CA LEU A 25 -10.01 7.96 -26.32
C LEU A 25 -11.01 7.94 -25.16
N GLN A 26 -11.58 9.09 -24.81
CA GLN A 26 -12.64 9.18 -23.81
C GLN A 26 -13.89 8.42 -24.22
N GLY A 27 -14.27 8.48 -25.51
CA GLY A 27 -15.39 7.73 -26.07
C GLY A 27 -15.16 6.21 -26.06
N VAL A 28 -13.96 5.75 -26.37
CA VAL A 28 -13.61 4.32 -26.41
C VAL A 28 -13.54 3.71 -25.02
N VAL A 29 -12.97 4.41 -24.04
CA VAL A 29 -12.92 3.93 -22.64
C VAL A 29 -14.31 3.87 -22.04
N ALA A 30 -15.13 4.90 -22.23
CA ALA A 30 -16.51 4.90 -21.74
C ALA A 30 -17.37 3.85 -22.46
N GLN A 31 -17.22 3.68 -23.77
CA GLN A 31 -18.03 2.77 -24.57
C GLN A 31 -17.66 1.29 -24.34
N ASN A 32 -16.39 0.97 -24.06
CA ASN A 32 -16.01 -0.38 -23.65
C ASN A 32 -16.45 -0.70 -22.21
N TYR A 33 -16.53 0.29 -21.32
CA TYR A 33 -17.04 0.08 -19.97
C TYR A 33 -18.56 -0.18 -19.97
N TYR A 34 -19.33 0.60 -20.74
CA TYR A 34 -20.80 0.46 -20.83
C TYR A 34 -21.25 -0.76 -21.67
N ASN A 35 -20.46 -1.23 -22.62
CA ASN A 35 -20.82 -2.41 -23.44
C ASN A 35 -20.52 -3.76 -22.76
N ASN A 36 -19.80 -3.77 -21.63
CA ASN A 36 -19.57 -4.99 -20.83
C ASN A 36 -20.53 -5.17 -19.65
N GLU A 37 -21.49 -4.28 -19.47
CA GLU A 37 -22.60 -4.52 -18.52
C GLU A 37 -23.60 -5.50 -19.12
N GLN A 38 -23.24 -6.78 -19.13
CA GLN A 38 -24.23 -7.85 -19.04
C GLN A 38 -24.40 -8.19 -17.54
N PRO A 39 -25.62 -8.38 -17.05
CA PRO A 39 -25.87 -8.67 -15.65
C PRO A 39 -25.21 -10.02 -15.30
N TYR A 40 -24.21 -9.98 -14.45
CA TYR A 40 -23.67 -11.17 -13.79
C TYR A 40 -24.74 -11.71 -12.84
N ALA A 41 -25.56 -12.64 -13.37
CA ALA A 41 -26.34 -13.54 -12.57
C ALA A 41 -25.46 -14.78 -12.28
N ASP A 42 -25.27 -15.03 -10.98
CA ASP A 42 -24.94 -16.30 -10.36
C ASP A 42 -23.88 -17.20 -11.01
N HIS A 43 -22.60 -16.97 -10.67
CA HIS A 43 -21.64 -18.05 -10.58
C HIS A 43 -20.62 -17.77 -9.45
N TYR A 44 -21.00 -18.11 -8.23
CA TYR A 44 -20.05 -18.41 -7.16
C TYR A 44 -19.54 -19.84 -7.37
N PRO A 45 -18.25 -20.10 -7.41
CA PRO A 45 -17.75 -21.47 -7.32
C PRO A 45 -18.05 -22.03 -5.92
N PRO A 46 -18.42 -23.32 -5.81
CA PRO A 46 -18.82 -23.93 -4.56
C PRO A 46 -17.62 -24.04 -3.60
N SER A 47 -17.94 -23.84 -2.31
CA SER A 47 -17.08 -24.08 -1.16
C SER A 47 -16.41 -25.47 -1.23
N ILE A 48 -15.09 -25.50 -1.10
CA ILE A 48 -14.30 -26.73 -1.02
C ILE A 48 -14.48 -27.32 0.38
N ASN A 49 -15.19 -28.47 0.44
CA ASN A 49 -15.22 -29.38 1.58
C ASN A 49 -13.94 -30.24 1.55
N TYR A 50 -13.22 -30.29 2.64
CA TYR A 50 -12.14 -31.24 2.88
C TYR A 50 -12.74 -32.61 3.16
N GLY A 51 -12.55 -33.54 2.25
CA GLY A 51 -12.81 -34.99 2.42
C GLY A 51 -11.59 -35.77 1.95
N GLU A 52 -11.32 -36.85 2.68
CA GLU A 52 -10.13 -37.69 2.78
C GLU A 52 -9.60 -38.30 1.47
N GLU A 53 -8.27 -38.45 1.46
CA GLU A 53 -7.33 -39.37 0.82
C GLU A 53 -7.74 -40.15 -0.46
N GLU A 54 -6.91 -40.00 -1.52
CA GLU A 54 -6.30 -41.12 -2.25
C GLU A 54 -5.03 -40.67 -3.01
N GLU A 55 -4.03 -41.59 -3.02
CA GLU A 55 -2.68 -41.44 -3.57
C GLU A 55 -2.66 -41.24 -5.09
N GLY A 56 -1.88 -40.33 -5.60
CA GLY A 56 -1.57 -40.20 -7.01
C GLY A 56 -0.45 -39.20 -7.27
N ASN A 57 0.71 -39.73 -7.68
CA ASN A 57 1.90 -39.06 -8.13
C ASN A 57 1.61 -37.88 -9.06
N ASP A 58 2.03 -36.63 -8.69
CA ASP A 58 2.62 -35.71 -9.67
C ASP A 58 3.41 -34.58 -9.00
N ASN A 59 4.52 -34.20 -9.65
CA ASN A 59 5.51 -33.25 -9.18
C ASN A 59 4.96 -31.82 -9.17
N SER A 60 4.69 -31.28 -7.99
CA SER A 60 4.56 -29.84 -7.78
C SER A 60 5.43 -29.43 -6.59
N TYR A 61 6.33 -28.48 -6.82
CA TYR A 61 7.22 -27.95 -5.80
C TYR A 61 6.42 -27.16 -4.76
N SER A 62 6.28 -27.75 -3.57
CA SER A 62 5.75 -27.12 -2.38
C SER A 62 6.92 -26.65 -1.53
N TYR A 63 7.00 -25.34 -1.25
CA TYR A 63 7.94 -24.78 -0.27
C TYR A 63 7.40 -25.03 1.14
N ASN A 64 7.85 -26.12 1.76
CA ASN A 64 7.75 -26.34 3.19
C ASN A 64 9.16 -26.46 3.75
N ASN A 65 9.70 -25.38 4.30
CA ASN A 65 10.86 -25.45 5.19
C ASN A 65 10.41 -25.12 6.62
N TYR A 66 10.04 -26.17 7.35
CA TYR A 66 9.94 -26.16 8.81
C TYR A 66 11.35 -26.27 9.38
N TYR A 67 11.78 -25.26 10.14
CA TYR A 67 12.91 -25.38 11.08
C TYR A 67 12.37 -25.59 12.50
N PRO A 68 12.86 -26.61 13.22
CA PRO A 68 12.43 -26.84 14.62
C PRO A 68 13.16 -25.86 15.54
N LEU A 69 12.40 -25.11 16.33
CA LEU A 69 12.89 -24.28 17.41
C LEU A 69 13.24 -25.16 18.62
N SER A 70 14.48 -25.09 19.08
CA SER A 70 14.89 -25.58 20.40
C SER A 70 14.76 -24.47 21.44
N PRO A 71 14.29 -24.77 22.66
CA PRO A 71 13.97 -23.76 23.66
C PRO A 71 15.20 -23.43 24.53
N SER A 72 15.49 -22.14 24.66
CA SER A 72 16.25 -21.65 25.82
C SER A 72 15.67 -20.30 26.24
N SER A 73 14.98 -20.30 27.36
CA SER A 73 14.47 -19.11 28.03
C SER A 73 15.60 -18.29 28.66
N PRO A 74 15.47 -16.98 28.70
CA PRO A 74 15.82 -16.24 29.92
C PRO A 74 14.65 -15.41 30.45
N SER A 75 14.49 -15.60 31.75
CA SER A 75 13.93 -14.81 32.84
C SER A 75 13.20 -13.50 32.54
N SER A 76 11.94 -13.50 32.98
CA SER A 76 11.05 -12.38 33.23
C SER A 76 11.68 -11.21 33.98
N SER A 77 11.62 -10.01 33.42
CA SER A 77 11.63 -8.77 34.19
C SER A 77 10.22 -8.20 34.19
N ASN A 78 9.61 -8.27 35.38
CA ASN A 78 8.31 -7.65 35.70
C ASN A 78 8.44 -6.14 35.70
N TYR A 79 7.78 -5.47 34.74
CA TYR A 79 7.34 -4.09 34.92
C TYR A 79 5.83 -4.11 35.16
N PRO A 80 5.36 -3.54 36.30
CA PRO A 80 3.92 -3.46 36.55
C PRO A 80 3.29 -2.41 35.66
N MET A 81 2.39 -2.84 34.77
CA MET A 81 1.47 -1.93 34.11
C MET A 81 0.49 -1.39 35.14
N ASP A 82 0.45 -0.06 35.27
CA ASP A 82 -0.51 0.66 36.10
C ASP A 82 -1.87 0.68 35.37
N VAL A 83 -2.75 -0.28 35.71
CA VAL A 83 -4.08 -0.45 35.11
C VAL A 83 -5.12 0.56 35.63
N ASN A 84 -4.73 1.62 36.32
CA ASN A 84 -5.67 2.54 37.00
C ASN A 84 -5.55 3.99 36.52
N LYS A 85 -5.83 4.30 35.27
CA LYS A 85 -5.94 5.71 34.87
C LYS A 85 -6.87 6.00 33.69
N TYR A 86 -8.12 5.54 33.71
CA TYR A 86 -9.18 6.17 32.89
C TYR A 86 -10.51 6.06 33.62
N GLU A 87 -10.81 7.03 34.50
CA GLU A 87 -12.16 7.23 35.04
C GLU A 87 -13.01 7.98 34.01
N CYS A 88 -14.14 7.39 33.60
CA CYS A 88 -15.20 8.11 32.92
C CYS A 88 -15.72 9.24 33.82
N GLN A 89 -15.70 10.50 33.37
CA GLN A 89 -16.31 11.59 34.12
C GLN A 89 -17.81 11.33 34.27
N LYS A 90 -18.23 11.20 35.51
CA LYS A 90 -19.64 11.14 35.90
C LYS A 90 -20.31 12.48 35.57
N GLY A 91 -21.22 12.48 34.58
CA GLY A 91 -22.19 13.55 34.46
C GLY A 91 -23.08 13.51 35.70
N GLN A 92 -23.09 14.58 36.48
CA GLN A 92 -24.08 14.77 37.56
C GLN A 92 -25.45 14.96 36.94
N PHE A 93 -26.36 13.97 37.09
CA PHE A 93 -27.79 14.15 37.07
C PHE A 93 -28.30 13.76 38.45
N GLU A 94 -28.92 14.74 39.12
CA GLU A 94 -29.58 14.53 40.41
C GLU A 94 -30.74 13.55 40.27
N GLY A 95 -30.73 12.49 41.09
CA GLY A 95 -31.88 11.82 41.56
C GLY A 95 -32.37 10.56 40.87
N PHE A 96 -31.52 9.54 40.63
CA PHE A 96 -32.01 8.14 40.60
C PHE A 96 -30.80 7.21 40.81
N PHE A 97 -30.90 6.31 41.82
CA PHE A 97 -29.96 5.21 42.01
C PHE A 97 -30.12 4.22 40.85
N VAL A 98 -29.15 4.17 39.93
CA VAL A 98 -28.97 3.07 39.00
C VAL A 98 -27.77 2.28 39.46
N SER A 99 -28.05 1.12 40.04
CA SER A 99 -27.07 0.13 40.39
C SER A 99 -26.56 -0.58 39.13
N SER A 100 -25.47 -0.14 38.59
CA SER A 100 -24.41 -0.87 37.91
C SER A 100 -23.44 0.15 37.28
N PRO A 101 -22.15 0.18 37.61
CA PRO A 101 -21.20 0.91 36.81
C PRO A 101 -21.12 0.19 35.44
N LYS A 102 -21.64 0.79 34.39
CA LYS A 102 -21.26 0.43 33.04
C LYS A 102 -19.78 0.78 32.94
N PHE A 103 -18.91 -0.21 33.04
CA PHE A 103 -17.55 -0.09 32.62
C PHE A 103 -17.57 0.17 31.12
N CYS A 104 -17.44 1.41 30.71
CA CYS A 104 -16.96 1.71 29.35
C CYS A 104 -15.56 1.15 29.26
N ALA A 105 -15.42 -0.08 28.85
CA ALA A 105 -14.12 -0.62 28.53
C ALA A 105 -13.70 0.02 27.20
N ILE A 106 -12.92 1.09 27.29
CA ILE A 106 -12.24 1.69 26.14
C ILE A 106 -11.32 0.60 25.59
N LEU A 107 -11.55 0.21 24.34
CA LEU A 107 -10.62 -0.67 23.63
C LEU A 107 -9.25 0.03 23.58
N PRO A 108 -8.14 -0.71 23.67
CA PRO A 108 -6.83 -0.12 23.40
C PRO A 108 -6.84 0.49 22.00
N PRO A 109 -6.09 1.56 21.77
CA PRO A 109 -5.98 2.11 20.42
C PRO A 109 -5.37 1.05 19.51
N PHE A 110 -5.98 0.87 18.35
CA PHE A 110 -5.47 0.07 17.26
C PHE A 110 -4.60 0.96 16.38
N THR A 111 -3.31 0.65 16.29
CA THR A 111 -2.34 1.48 15.60
C THR A 111 -2.12 0.95 14.18
N LEU A 112 -2.40 1.79 13.20
CA LEU A 112 -2.24 1.52 11.77
C LEU A 112 -1.09 2.35 11.22
N MET A 113 -0.31 1.76 10.31
CA MET A 113 0.65 2.45 9.48
C MET A 113 0.31 2.21 8.00
N THR A 114 0.47 3.23 7.18
CA THR A 114 0.56 3.07 5.72
C THR A 114 1.83 3.74 5.22
N TRP A 115 2.50 3.10 4.26
CA TRP A 115 3.71 3.65 3.66
C TRP A 115 3.93 3.13 2.24
N ASN A 116 3.95 4.03 1.26
CA ASN A 116 4.54 3.76 -0.04
C ASN A 116 6.07 3.75 0.17
N ILE A 117 6.72 2.58 -0.02
CA ILE A 117 8.15 2.40 0.29
C ILE A 117 9.06 2.64 -0.92
N TYR A 118 8.53 3.22 -1.97
CA TYR A 118 9.20 3.61 -3.21
C TYR A 118 9.87 2.46 -3.96
N GLN A 119 9.43 2.21 -5.16
CA GLN A 119 9.99 1.18 -6.06
C GLN A 119 11.47 1.42 -6.45
N GLY A 120 11.99 2.64 -6.22
CA GLY A 120 13.40 2.98 -6.34
C GLY A 120 13.81 3.70 -7.62
N ALA A 121 12.89 3.98 -8.55
CA ALA A 121 13.16 4.75 -9.77
C ALA A 121 11.91 5.41 -10.35
N ASP A 122 12.08 6.57 -11.00
CA ASP A 122 11.08 7.13 -11.91
C ASP A 122 11.06 6.30 -13.21
N LEU A 123 9.89 5.74 -13.54
CA LEU A 123 9.67 4.94 -14.75
C LEU A 123 9.18 5.78 -15.94
N SER A 124 8.93 7.08 -15.77
CA SER A 124 8.45 7.96 -16.86
C SER A 124 9.33 7.94 -18.11
N PRO A 125 10.68 7.81 -18.01
CA PRO A 125 11.52 7.71 -19.20
C PRO A 125 11.23 6.50 -20.11
N LEU A 126 10.69 5.41 -19.53
CA LEU A 126 10.31 4.23 -20.30
C LEU A 126 9.12 4.53 -21.24
N PHE A 127 8.16 5.30 -20.74
CA PHE A 127 6.95 5.66 -21.50
C PHE A 127 7.22 6.75 -22.55
N ASN A 128 8.30 7.51 -22.38
CA ASN A 128 8.71 8.59 -23.30
C ASN A 128 9.66 8.10 -24.41
N ALA A 129 10.15 6.85 -24.37
CA ALA A 129 11.03 6.30 -25.37
C ALA A 129 10.34 6.17 -26.72
N THR A 130 10.99 6.66 -27.78
CA THR A 130 10.46 6.67 -29.16
C THR A 130 11.10 5.63 -30.06
N THR A 131 12.21 5.05 -29.61
CA THR A 131 12.94 4.00 -30.34
C THR A 131 13.23 2.81 -29.41
N PRO A 132 13.37 1.57 -29.97
CA PRO A 132 13.77 0.40 -29.18
C PRO A 132 15.09 0.60 -28.40
N SER A 133 16.05 1.32 -29.00
CA SER A 133 17.33 1.62 -28.32
C SER A 133 17.15 2.55 -27.12
N GLU A 134 16.34 3.58 -27.25
CA GLU A 134 15.99 4.47 -26.14
C GLU A 134 15.28 3.69 -25.03
N PHE A 135 14.33 2.82 -25.40
CA PHE A 135 13.56 2.03 -24.45
C PHE A 135 14.47 1.11 -23.60
N VAL A 136 15.29 0.25 -24.26
CA VAL A 136 16.17 -0.66 -23.50
C VAL A 136 17.20 0.09 -22.65
N THR A 137 17.62 1.29 -23.10
CA THR A 137 18.51 2.16 -22.34
C THR A 137 17.79 2.74 -21.10
N ALA A 138 16.55 3.20 -21.26
CA ALA A 138 15.74 3.70 -20.16
C ALA A 138 15.45 2.62 -19.11
N VAL A 139 15.12 1.39 -19.56
CA VAL A 139 14.92 0.22 -18.69
C VAL A 139 16.21 -0.10 -17.89
N GLY A 140 17.37 -0.15 -18.57
CA GLY A 140 18.65 -0.37 -17.89
C GLY A 140 19.01 0.73 -16.90
N SER A 141 18.66 1.99 -17.23
CA SER A 141 18.86 3.13 -16.33
C SER A 141 17.96 3.06 -15.09
N ALA A 142 16.69 2.69 -15.27
CA ALA A 142 15.76 2.47 -14.16
C ALA A 142 16.24 1.32 -13.25
N TYR A 143 16.66 0.20 -13.83
CA TYR A 143 17.26 -0.90 -13.07
C TYR A 143 18.46 -0.44 -12.23
N ASN A 144 19.41 0.29 -12.83
CA ASN A 144 20.57 0.81 -12.11
C ASN A 144 20.16 1.81 -11.02
N ARG A 145 19.13 2.61 -11.23
CA ARG A 145 18.59 3.53 -10.23
C ARG A 145 18.00 2.78 -9.05
N ILE A 146 17.17 1.75 -9.29
CA ILE A 146 16.60 0.89 -8.24
C ILE A 146 17.73 0.29 -7.39
N GLN A 147 18.82 -0.18 -8.01
CA GLN A 147 19.97 -0.69 -7.27
C GLN A 147 20.67 0.42 -6.45
N ALA A 148 20.80 1.63 -7.02
CA ALA A 148 21.49 2.75 -6.37
C ALA A 148 20.70 3.35 -5.20
N THR A 149 19.37 3.27 -5.20
CA THR A 149 18.51 3.67 -4.07
C THR A 149 18.54 2.66 -2.91
N ASN A 150 19.34 1.63 -3.01
CA ASN A 150 19.79 0.73 -1.95
C ASN A 150 18.71 0.37 -0.92
N PHE A 151 17.74 -0.44 -1.33
CA PHE A 151 16.61 -0.76 -0.44
C PHE A 151 17.06 -1.47 0.85
N GLY A 152 18.17 -2.23 0.85
CA GLY A 152 18.69 -2.82 2.08
C GLY A 152 18.96 -1.79 3.17
N GLU A 153 19.61 -0.66 2.82
CA GLU A 153 19.88 0.43 3.75
C GLU A 153 18.61 1.22 4.10
N ARG A 154 17.69 1.40 3.13
CA ARG A 154 16.39 2.04 3.38
C ARG A 154 15.49 1.21 4.29
N ALA A 155 15.52 -0.11 4.16
CA ALA A 155 14.79 -1.02 5.03
C ALA A 155 15.20 -0.89 6.50
N ASP A 156 16.49 -0.60 6.77
CA ASP A 156 16.94 -0.29 8.12
C ASP A 156 16.26 0.95 8.70
N SER A 157 16.23 2.06 7.94
CA SER A 157 15.54 3.28 8.38
C SER A 157 14.02 3.10 8.51
N ILE A 158 13.40 2.35 7.58
CA ILE A 158 11.96 2.01 7.68
C ILE A 158 11.70 1.16 8.93
N ALA A 159 12.57 0.22 9.23
CA ALA A 159 12.44 -0.64 10.40
C ALA A 159 12.65 0.12 11.74
N ASP A 160 13.47 1.19 11.75
CA ASP A 160 13.61 2.07 12.91
C ASP A 160 12.28 2.76 13.23
N GLU A 161 11.58 3.30 12.23
CA GLU A 161 10.27 3.93 12.38
C GLU A 161 9.18 2.93 12.81
N ILE A 162 9.19 1.71 12.26
CA ILE A 162 8.29 0.64 12.68
C ILE A 162 8.59 0.21 14.13
N GLN A 163 9.85 0.20 14.54
CA GLN A 163 10.26 -0.12 15.91
C GLN A 163 9.78 0.93 16.90
N GLU A 164 9.85 2.22 16.56
CA GLU A 164 9.43 3.31 17.42
C GLU A 164 7.91 3.35 17.57
N THR A 165 7.18 3.24 16.47
CA THR A 165 5.72 3.39 16.45
C THR A 165 4.96 2.09 16.73
N ARG A 166 5.57 0.92 16.51
CA ARG A 166 5.02 -0.43 16.75
C ARG A 166 3.58 -0.61 16.27
N PRO A 167 3.27 -0.34 15.02
CA PRO A 167 1.91 -0.48 14.51
C PRO A 167 1.42 -1.93 14.62
N ASP A 168 0.13 -2.10 14.86
CA ASP A 168 -0.51 -3.41 14.90
C ASP A 168 -0.66 -4.01 13.50
N LEU A 169 -0.88 -3.13 12.51
CA LEU A 169 -1.04 -3.48 11.12
C LEU A 169 -0.39 -2.41 10.23
N ILE A 170 0.31 -2.86 9.19
CA ILE A 170 1.00 -2.00 8.22
C ILE A 170 0.49 -2.31 6.81
N GLY A 171 -0.01 -1.29 6.10
CA GLY A 171 -0.25 -1.36 4.66
C GLY A 171 0.93 -0.76 3.91
N LEU A 172 1.55 -1.55 3.03
CA LEU A 172 2.70 -1.13 2.24
C LEU A 172 2.34 -1.12 0.75
N GLN A 173 2.83 -0.11 0.04
CA GLN A 173 2.70 0.05 -1.41
C GLN A 173 4.10 0.07 -2.04
N GLU A 174 4.19 -0.26 -3.32
CA GLU A 174 5.45 -0.35 -4.08
C GLU A 174 6.46 -1.37 -3.50
N VAL A 175 5.95 -2.48 -2.95
CA VAL A 175 6.77 -3.55 -2.39
C VAL A 175 7.30 -4.42 -3.54
N ILE A 176 8.26 -3.93 -4.30
CA ILE A 176 8.68 -4.59 -5.54
C ILE A 176 9.40 -5.92 -5.32
N LEU A 177 9.22 -6.80 -6.32
CA LEU A 177 10.03 -7.99 -6.55
C LEU A 177 10.72 -7.82 -7.90
N LEU A 178 12.03 -7.67 -7.89
CA LEU A 178 12.86 -7.48 -9.07
C LEU A 178 13.60 -8.77 -9.41
N ARG A 179 13.47 -9.20 -10.67
CA ARG A 179 14.08 -10.43 -11.19
C ARG A 179 14.79 -10.13 -12.49
N THR A 180 15.82 -10.93 -12.79
CA THR A 180 16.60 -10.79 -14.01
C THR A 180 16.82 -12.13 -14.68
N GLN A 181 17.08 -12.09 -15.99
CA GLN A 181 17.56 -13.21 -16.78
C GLN A 181 18.71 -12.77 -17.70
N ILE A 182 19.81 -13.52 -17.68
CA ILE A 182 21.00 -13.28 -18.49
C ILE A 182 21.39 -14.60 -19.18
N PRO A 183 21.59 -14.61 -20.50
CA PRO A 183 21.32 -13.52 -21.44
C PRO A 183 19.81 -13.28 -21.61
N SER A 184 19.46 -12.09 -22.14
CA SER A 184 18.07 -11.81 -22.52
C SER A 184 17.62 -12.75 -23.63
N ASP A 185 16.43 -13.38 -23.46
CA ASP A 185 15.70 -14.08 -24.52
C ASP A 185 14.36 -13.40 -24.83
N GLY A 186 14.15 -12.20 -24.28
CA GLY A 186 12.90 -11.46 -24.33
C GLY A 186 11.82 -12.15 -23.49
N PRO A 187 10.54 -12.00 -23.84
CA PRO A 187 9.43 -12.58 -23.07
C PRO A 187 9.24 -14.08 -23.30
N ALA A 188 10.21 -14.80 -23.90
CA ALA A 188 10.09 -16.22 -24.24
C ALA A 188 10.02 -17.10 -22.99
N THR A 189 10.85 -16.80 -21.99
CA THR A 189 10.83 -17.44 -20.68
C THR A 189 10.87 -16.37 -19.58
N PRO A 190 10.02 -16.48 -18.53
CA PRO A 190 10.01 -15.47 -17.48
C PRO A 190 11.34 -15.42 -16.70
N ALA A 191 11.84 -14.20 -16.45
CA ALA A 191 12.97 -13.98 -15.57
C ALA A 191 12.64 -14.42 -14.14
N THR A 192 13.49 -15.30 -13.58
CA THR A 192 13.28 -15.93 -12.26
C THR A 192 14.39 -15.65 -11.26
N ASN A 193 15.56 -15.14 -11.71
CA ASN A 193 16.66 -14.83 -10.80
C ASN A 193 16.34 -13.58 -9.99
N ILE A 194 16.00 -13.75 -8.71
CA ILE A 194 15.65 -12.65 -7.80
C ILE A 194 16.91 -11.82 -7.53
N THR A 195 16.83 -10.53 -7.82
CA THR A 195 17.88 -9.55 -7.52
C THR A 195 17.53 -8.68 -6.33
N LEU A 196 16.24 -8.35 -6.14
CA LEU A 196 15.73 -7.65 -4.96
C LEU A 196 14.30 -8.15 -4.66
N ASP A 197 14.05 -8.49 -3.41
CA ASP A 197 12.70 -8.71 -2.87
C ASP A 197 12.51 -7.79 -1.66
N TYR A 198 11.82 -6.66 -1.86
CA TYR A 198 11.62 -5.65 -0.81
C TYR A 198 10.88 -6.22 0.40
N LEU A 199 9.91 -7.11 0.17
CA LEU A 199 9.17 -7.73 1.26
C LEU A 199 10.09 -8.58 2.15
N GLN A 200 10.88 -9.46 1.51
CA GLN A 200 11.76 -10.34 2.26
C GLN A 200 12.84 -9.55 3.01
N ILE A 201 13.46 -8.56 2.34
CA ILE A 201 14.47 -7.70 2.96
C ILE A 201 13.90 -6.99 4.18
N LEU A 202 12.70 -6.38 4.08
CA LEU A 202 12.09 -5.67 5.21
C LEU A 202 11.72 -6.62 6.36
N ILE A 203 11.15 -7.79 6.08
CA ILE A 203 10.80 -8.78 7.11
C ILE A 203 12.05 -9.26 7.84
N ASP A 204 13.12 -9.57 7.12
CA ASP A 204 14.38 -10.01 7.71
C ASP A 204 14.98 -8.90 8.58
N THR A 205 15.00 -7.67 8.09
CA THR A 205 15.47 -6.49 8.84
C THR A 205 14.68 -6.26 10.13
N LEU A 206 13.36 -6.42 10.09
CA LEU A 206 12.51 -6.35 11.28
C LEU A 206 12.79 -7.49 12.27
N ALA A 207 12.95 -8.71 11.75
CA ALA A 207 13.23 -9.88 12.57
C ALA A 207 14.58 -9.78 13.29
N GLU A 208 15.61 -9.22 12.65
CA GLU A 208 16.92 -8.95 13.27
C GLU A 208 16.81 -7.98 14.46
N ARG A 209 15.81 -7.11 14.48
CA ARG A 209 15.47 -6.22 15.61
C ARG A 209 14.54 -6.86 16.65
N GLY A 210 14.19 -8.15 16.48
CA GLY A 210 13.23 -8.85 17.34
C GLY A 210 11.78 -8.39 17.13
N LEU A 211 11.48 -7.76 15.99
CA LEU A 211 10.15 -7.35 15.57
C LEU A 211 9.62 -8.37 14.56
N ILE A 212 8.64 -9.16 14.96
CA ILE A 212 8.06 -10.16 14.07
C ILE A 212 6.77 -9.60 13.47
N TYR A 213 6.81 -9.36 12.16
CA TYR A 213 5.66 -9.01 11.34
C TYR A 213 5.42 -10.09 10.29
N GLU A 214 4.16 -10.47 10.11
CA GLU A 214 3.76 -11.51 9.18
C GLU A 214 2.99 -10.90 8.00
N PRO A 215 3.35 -11.21 6.73
CA PRO A 215 2.57 -10.81 5.58
C PRO A 215 1.30 -11.67 5.50
N ILE A 216 0.15 -11.05 5.83
CA ILE A 216 -1.14 -11.75 5.82
C ILE A 216 -1.81 -11.73 4.45
N VAL A 217 -1.48 -10.76 3.62
CA VAL A 217 -1.91 -10.70 2.22
C VAL A 217 -0.86 -9.97 1.40
N VAL A 218 -0.57 -10.52 0.22
CA VAL A 218 0.31 -9.94 -0.79
C VAL A 218 -0.44 -10.00 -2.12
N GLN A 219 -0.72 -8.84 -2.70
CA GLN A 219 -1.40 -8.74 -3.98
C GLN A 219 -0.47 -8.14 -5.02
N ASN A 220 -0.27 -8.85 -6.12
CA ASN A 220 0.45 -8.30 -7.26
C ASN A 220 -0.42 -7.29 -8.00
N GLY A 221 0.08 -6.09 -8.16
CA GLY A 221 -0.38 -5.10 -9.11
C GLY A 221 0.24 -5.35 -10.48
N THR A 222 1.09 -4.44 -10.92
CA THR A 222 1.84 -4.54 -12.20
C THR A 222 2.89 -5.65 -12.10
N ASP A 223 2.98 -6.49 -13.15
CA ASP A 223 4.04 -7.49 -13.33
C ASP A 223 4.46 -7.46 -14.80
N ILE A 224 5.60 -6.82 -15.06
CA ILE A 224 6.10 -6.56 -16.42
C ILE A 224 7.54 -7.03 -16.54
N GLU A 225 7.82 -7.72 -17.65
CA GLU A 225 9.16 -8.13 -18.06
C GLU A 225 9.53 -7.46 -19.37
N VAL A 226 10.68 -6.79 -19.39
CA VAL A 226 11.18 -6.05 -20.55
C VAL A 226 12.70 -6.15 -20.64
N PRO A 227 13.28 -6.09 -21.87
CA PRO A 227 14.72 -6.07 -22.02
C PRO A 227 15.30 -4.71 -21.58
N GLY A 228 16.39 -4.75 -20.80
CA GLY A 228 17.15 -3.59 -20.37
C GLY A 228 18.62 -3.68 -20.74
N LEU A 229 19.23 -2.58 -21.15
CA LEU A 229 20.65 -2.50 -21.44
C LEU A 229 21.42 -2.06 -20.18
N ILE A 230 22.17 -2.97 -19.58
CA ILE A 230 23.05 -2.70 -18.45
C ILE A 230 24.52 -2.85 -18.86
N SER A 231 25.46 -2.60 -17.93
CA SER A 231 26.90 -2.66 -18.22
C SER A 231 27.40 -4.03 -18.73
N THR A 232 26.71 -5.13 -18.41
CA THR A 232 27.04 -6.49 -18.85
C THR A 232 26.35 -6.91 -20.15
N GLY A 233 25.51 -6.04 -20.73
CA GLY A 233 24.77 -6.31 -21.97
C GLY A 233 23.26 -6.26 -21.78
N LEU A 234 22.55 -6.91 -22.71
CA LEU A 234 21.08 -6.97 -22.68
C LEU A 234 20.61 -8.04 -21.71
N VAL A 235 19.73 -7.66 -20.80
CA VAL A 235 19.19 -8.49 -19.71
C VAL A 235 17.68 -8.36 -19.70
N ASP A 236 16.93 -9.43 -19.47
CA ASP A 236 15.52 -9.31 -19.18
C ASP A 236 15.33 -8.91 -17.71
N ILE A 237 14.55 -7.87 -17.50
CA ILE A 237 14.25 -7.28 -16.21
C ILE A 237 12.74 -7.40 -15.98
N ARG A 238 12.38 -8.14 -14.93
CA ARG A 238 10.98 -8.31 -14.53
C ARG A 238 10.75 -7.64 -13.19
N LEU A 239 9.86 -6.66 -13.19
CA LEU A 239 9.41 -5.95 -12.02
C LEU A 239 7.96 -6.34 -11.72
N THR A 240 7.72 -6.84 -10.51
CA THR A 240 6.39 -7.03 -9.95
C THR A 240 6.19 -6.02 -8.83
N ASP A 241 5.23 -5.13 -8.99
CA ASP A 241 4.74 -4.25 -7.92
C ASP A 241 3.73 -5.00 -7.04
N ARG A 242 3.77 -4.75 -5.72
CA ARG A 242 2.91 -5.46 -4.76
C ARG A 242 2.35 -4.51 -3.71
N ASP A 243 1.07 -4.69 -3.38
CA ASP A 243 0.44 -4.16 -2.19
C ASP A 243 0.41 -5.24 -1.10
N VAL A 244 0.78 -4.88 0.13
CA VAL A 244 0.98 -5.83 1.23
C VAL A 244 0.33 -5.32 2.50
N ILE A 245 -0.31 -6.21 3.27
CA ILE A 245 -0.62 -5.97 4.68
C ILE A 245 0.28 -6.87 5.53
N LEU A 246 1.04 -6.23 6.44
CA LEU A 246 1.75 -6.90 7.51
C LEU A 246 0.98 -6.78 8.82
N VAL A 247 1.03 -7.82 9.65
CA VAL A 247 0.47 -7.80 11.00
C VAL A 247 1.56 -8.13 12.02
N ARG A 248 1.54 -7.44 13.16
CA ARG A 248 2.46 -7.73 14.25
C ARG A 248 2.12 -9.05 14.92
N ALA A 249 3.03 -10.02 14.90
CA ALA A 249 2.79 -11.41 15.33
C ALA A 249 2.57 -11.57 16.84
N ASP A 250 3.11 -10.68 17.67
CA ASP A 250 2.94 -10.71 19.14
C ASP A 250 1.61 -10.08 19.61
N ASN A 251 0.83 -9.51 18.69
CA ASN A 251 -0.48 -8.95 19.02
C ASN A 251 -1.49 -10.06 19.33
N LYS A 252 -2.18 -9.93 20.48
CA LYS A 252 -3.20 -10.88 20.96
C LYS A 252 -4.56 -10.22 21.16
N ASP A 253 -4.68 -8.93 20.86
CA ASP A 253 -5.85 -8.13 21.17
C ASP A 253 -6.94 -8.25 20.08
N PHE A 254 -6.63 -8.96 18.97
CA PHE A 254 -7.57 -9.17 17.87
C PHE A 254 -7.27 -10.46 17.08
N THR A 255 -8.23 -10.88 16.29
CA THR A 255 -8.11 -11.96 15.32
C THR A 255 -8.42 -11.45 13.92
N LEU A 256 -7.88 -12.13 12.90
CA LEU A 256 -8.02 -11.76 11.50
C LEU A 256 -8.95 -12.73 10.76
N SER A 257 -9.72 -12.20 9.82
CA SER A 257 -10.62 -12.97 8.96
C SER A 257 -10.87 -12.24 7.64
N ASN A 258 -11.49 -12.93 6.69
CA ASN A 258 -11.89 -12.35 5.41
C ASN A 258 -10.75 -11.59 4.71
N ILE A 259 -9.59 -12.24 4.61
CA ILE A 259 -8.39 -11.70 3.97
C ILE A 259 -8.60 -11.77 2.46
N GLN A 260 -8.46 -10.65 1.76
CA GLN A 260 -8.71 -10.52 0.32
C GLN A 260 -7.68 -9.61 -0.33
N GLY A 261 -7.47 -9.81 -1.62
CA GLY A 261 -6.71 -8.91 -2.48
C GLY A 261 -7.19 -9.05 -3.92
N ALA A 262 -7.21 -7.95 -4.66
CA ALA A 262 -7.55 -7.97 -6.08
C ALA A 262 -6.88 -6.81 -6.82
N GLN A 263 -6.62 -7.01 -8.12
CA GLN A 263 -6.36 -5.90 -9.02
C GLN A 263 -7.67 -5.16 -9.31
N PHE A 264 -7.60 -3.86 -9.51
CA PHE A 264 -8.72 -3.10 -10.02
C PHE A 264 -9.08 -3.55 -11.45
N ALA A 265 -10.37 -3.53 -11.78
CA ALA A 265 -10.83 -3.72 -13.14
C ALA A 265 -10.43 -2.53 -14.03
N ALA A 266 -10.49 -1.31 -13.48
CA ALA A 266 -10.00 -0.10 -14.14
C ALA A 266 -8.46 -0.09 -14.13
N LYS A 267 -7.87 -0.24 -15.32
CA LYS A 267 -6.41 -0.29 -15.56
C LYS A 267 -6.00 0.80 -16.53
N LEU A 268 -4.81 1.37 -16.33
CA LEU A 268 -4.27 2.37 -17.26
C LEU A 268 -3.87 1.67 -18.58
N PRO A 269 -4.53 1.98 -19.72
CA PRO A 269 -4.09 1.49 -21.00
C PRO A 269 -2.93 2.35 -21.51
N LEU A 270 -1.81 1.72 -21.86
CA LEU A 270 -0.67 2.37 -22.47
C LEU A 270 -0.35 1.74 -23.82
N THR A 271 0.04 2.57 -24.79
CA THR A 271 0.58 2.10 -26.05
C THR A 271 2.09 2.25 -26.02
N THR A 272 2.80 1.14 -26.03
CA THR A 272 4.27 1.11 -26.07
C THR A 272 4.76 0.78 -27.46
N LEU A 273 6.08 0.87 -27.66
CA LEU A 273 6.75 0.42 -28.90
C LEU A 273 6.51 -1.07 -29.19
N PHE A 274 6.18 -1.86 -28.20
CA PHE A 274 5.97 -3.32 -28.29
C PHE A 274 4.47 -3.70 -28.30
N GLY A 275 3.60 -2.71 -28.43
CA GLY A 275 2.15 -2.90 -28.47
C GLY A 275 1.43 -2.35 -27.24
N PRO A 276 0.12 -2.54 -27.17
CA PRO A 276 -0.69 -2.07 -26.06
C PRO A 276 -0.44 -2.93 -24.80
N ILE A 277 -0.28 -2.26 -23.66
CA ILE A 277 -0.22 -2.88 -22.34
C ILE A 277 -1.25 -2.24 -21.43
N SER A 278 -1.51 -2.88 -20.29
CA SER A 278 -2.35 -2.32 -19.22
C SER A 278 -1.59 -2.36 -17.91
N ILE A 279 -1.58 -1.24 -17.21
CA ILE A 279 -0.95 -1.12 -15.89
C ILE A 279 -2.04 -1.32 -14.82
N PRO A 280 -2.07 -2.45 -14.11
CA PRO A 280 -2.97 -2.66 -13.01
C PRO A 280 -2.40 -2.11 -11.71
N HIS A 281 -3.25 -1.48 -10.92
CA HIS A 281 -3.07 -1.26 -9.49
C HIS A 281 -3.94 -2.22 -8.70
N SER A 282 -3.78 -2.25 -7.37
CA SER A 282 -4.46 -3.24 -6.54
C SER A 282 -4.91 -2.69 -5.19
N TRP A 283 -5.69 -3.50 -4.49
CA TRP A 283 -6.05 -3.32 -3.10
C TRP A 283 -5.96 -4.65 -2.36
N VAL A 284 -5.73 -4.56 -1.07
CA VAL A 284 -5.74 -5.69 -0.12
C VAL A 284 -6.61 -5.33 1.07
N SER A 285 -7.28 -6.32 1.67
CA SER A 285 -8.13 -6.07 2.83
C SER A 285 -8.14 -7.21 3.83
N VAL A 286 -8.49 -6.88 5.07
CA VAL A 286 -8.67 -7.83 6.17
C VAL A 286 -9.75 -7.32 7.13
N ASP A 287 -10.54 -8.23 7.67
CA ASP A 287 -11.44 -7.95 8.78
C ASP A 287 -10.72 -8.26 10.10
N VAL A 288 -10.57 -7.26 10.96
CA VAL A 288 -10.01 -7.31 12.30
C VAL A 288 -11.14 -7.45 13.30
N THR A 289 -11.13 -8.51 14.13
CA THR A 289 -12.12 -8.73 15.20
C THR A 289 -11.43 -8.61 16.55
N PHE A 290 -11.81 -7.61 17.33
CA PHE A 290 -11.29 -7.37 18.68
C PHE A 290 -11.93 -8.34 19.70
N ASP A 291 -11.32 -8.50 20.87
CA ASP A 291 -11.74 -9.45 21.92
C ASP A 291 -13.21 -9.35 22.32
N LYS A 292 -13.81 -8.16 22.21
CA LYS A 292 -15.23 -7.95 22.53
C LYS A 292 -16.20 -8.30 21.39
N GLY A 293 -15.67 -8.75 20.27
CA GLY A 293 -16.43 -9.11 19.07
C GLY A 293 -16.67 -7.93 18.12
N ASP A 294 -16.23 -6.73 18.44
CA ASP A 294 -16.27 -5.58 17.54
C ASP A 294 -15.37 -5.88 16.32
N LYS A 295 -15.87 -5.56 15.13
CA LYS A 295 -15.19 -5.89 13.89
C LYS A 295 -15.00 -4.64 13.03
N VAL A 296 -13.81 -4.52 12.41
CA VAL A 296 -13.43 -3.42 11.51
C VAL A 296 -12.84 -4.02 10.24
N ARG A 297 -13.17 -3.48 9.08
CA ARG A 297 -12.46 -3.78 7.83
C ARG A 297 -11.37 -2.77 7.58
N ILE A 298 -10.15 -3.27 7.36
CA ILE A 298 -9.00 -2.48 6.92
C ILE A 298 -8.77 -2.79 5.45
N VAL A 299 -8.58 -1.74 4.63
CA VAL A 299 -8.27 -1.84 3.21
C VAL A 299 -7.04 -0.99 2.93
N SER A 300 -5.99 -1.60 2.39
CA SER A 300 -4.80 -0.90 1.89
C SER A 300 -4.83 -0.89 0.37
N THR A 301 -4.41 0.22 -0.24
CA THR A 301 -4.47 0.40 -1.69
C THR A 301 -3.38 1.32 -2.19
N HIS A 302 -3.05 1.18 -3.50
CA HIS A 302 -2.29 2.13 -4.28
C HIS A 302 -3.09 2.47 -5.54
N LEU A 303 -3.48 3.74 -5.72
CA LEU A 303 -4.30 4.16 -6.86
C LEU A 303 -3.44 4.72 -8.00
N GLU A 304 -4.01 4.70 -9.19
CA GLU A 304 -3.40 5.16 -10.45
C GLU A 304 -2.93 6.64 -10.38
N PRO A 305 -1.62 6.92 -10.56
CA PRO A 305 -1.11 8.30 -10.49
C PRO A 305 -1.28 9.10 -11.77
N LEU A 306 -1.24 8.45 -12.95
CA LEU A 306 -1.10 9.14 -14.23
C LEU A 306 -2.43 9.53 -14.86
N SER A 307 -3.54 8.89 -14.47
CA SER A 307 -4.86 9.12 -15.08
C SER A 307 -5.93 9.42 -14.02
N PRO A 308 -6.35 10.68 -13.86
CA PRO A 308 -7.44 11.04 -12.94
C PRO A 308 -8.74 10.28 -13.20
N ILE A 309 -8.98 9.87 -14.46
CA ILE A 309 -10.17 9.09 -14.83
C ILE A 309 -10.08 7.68 -14.28
N ILE A 310 -8.97 6.98 -14.55
CA ILE A 310 -8.75 5.60 -14.06
C ILE A 310 -8.72 5.59 -12.53
N GLN A 311 -8.02 6.54 -11.90
CA GLN A 311 -7.99 6.72 -10.45
C GLN A 311 -9.40 6.88 -9.87
N GLY A 312 -10.23 7.72 -10.50
CA GLY A 312 -11.62 7.93 -10.09
C GLY A 312 -12.49 6.67 -10.20
N LEU A 313 -12.27 5.82 -11.23
CA LEU A 313 -12.92 4.52 -11.37
C LEU A 313 -12.43 3.53 -10.30
N GLN A 314 -11.12 3.49 -10.02
CA GLN A 314 -10.56 2.67 -8.94
C GLN A 314 -11.13 3.08 -7.56
N ALA A 315 -11.31 4.38 -7.32
CA ALA A 315 -11.98 4.84 -6.11
C ALA A 315 -13.45 4.38 -6.03
N ASP A 316 -14.17 4.34 -7.15
CA ASP A 316 -15.53 3.77 -7.21
C ASP A 316 -15.51 2.26 -6.91
N GLU A 317 -14.52 1.53 -7.44
CA GLU A 317 -14.35 0.10 -7.13
C GLU A 317 -14.03 -0.14 -5.65
N LEU A 318 -13.20 0.71 -5.00
CA LEU A 318 -12.99 0.65 -3.55
C LEU A 318 -14.30 0.82 -2.77
N LEU A 319 -15.12 1.81 -3.16
CA LEU A 319 -16.38 2.13 -2.47
C LEU A 319 -17.45 1.05 -2.66
N THR A 320 -17.51 0.43 -3.85
CA THR A 320 -18.52 -0.57 -4.20
C THR A 320 -18.08 -2.02 -3.94
N GLY A 321 -16.78 -2.25 -3.85
CA GLY A 321 -16.15 -3.52 -3.52
C GLY A 321 -15.82 -3.65 -2.03
N PRO A 322 -14.53 -3.57 -1.63
CA PRO A 322 -14.12 -3.82 -0.23
C PRO A 322 -14.72 -2.83 0.76
N GLY A 323 -15.02 -1.59 0.35
CA GLY A 323 -15.69 -0.58 1.16
C GLY A 323 -17.19 -0.77 1.31
N ASN A 324 -17.82 -1.63 0.50
CA ASN A 324 -19.27 -1.88 0.55
C ASN A 324 -19.60 -2.90 1.63
N THR A 325 -19.63 -2.47 2.87
CA THR A 325 -19.91 -3.32 4.03
C THR A 325 -20.64 -2.52 5.11
N GLN A 326 -21.34 -3.22 6.01
CA GLN A 326 -21.93 -2.64 7.20
C GLN A 326 -20.92 -2.49 8.35
N LEU A 327 -19.73 -3.05 8.22
CA LEU A 327 -18.67 -2.87 9.20
C LEU A 327 -18.15 -1.43 9.15
N PRO A 328 -17.64 -0.91 10.28
CA PRO A 328 -16.70 0.21 10.23
C PRO A 328 -15.53 -0.14 9.29
N VAL A 329 -15.12 0.83 8.46
CA VAL A 329 -14.07 0.64 7.45
C VAL A 329 -12.97 1.67 7.64
N VAL A 330 -11.73 1.23 7.54
CA VAL A 330 -10.57 2.11 7.45
C VAL A 330 -9.87 1.86 6.11
N PHE A 331 -9.73 2.91 5.32
CA PHE A 331 -8.89 2.92 4.12
C PHE A 331 -7.54 3.52 4.48
N ILE A 332 -6.48 2.83 4.09
CA ILE A 332 -5.08 3.28 4.20
C ILE A 332 -4.40 3.12 2.85
N GLY A 333 -3.38 3.92 2.55
CA GLY A 333 -2.63 3.75 1.31
C GLY A 333 -2.23 5.06 0.67
N ASP A 334 -1.58 4.94 -0.49
CA ASP A 334 -1.30 6.01 -1.42
C ASP A 334 -2.46 6.12 -2.42
N PHE A 335 -3.23 7.18 -2.30
CA PHE A 335 -4.38 7.44 -3.17
C PHE A 335 -4.02 8.28 -4.40
N ASN A 336 -2.77 8.74 -4.49
CA ASN A 336 -2.30 9.62 -5.58
C ASN A 336 -3.25 10.81 -5.86
N SER A 337 -3.95 11.27 -4.81
CA SER A 337 -4.93 12.35 -4.84
C SER A 337 -4.64 13.34 -3.73
N ASN A 338 -4.32 14.57 -4.08
CA ASN A 338 -3.95 15.56 -3.07
C ASN A 338 -5.14 15.92 -2.17
N ALA A 339 -4.89 15.99 -0.84
CA ALA A 339 -5.88 16.31 0.18
C ALA A 339 -6.47 17.72 0.09
N ASP A 340 -5.85 18.63 -0.65
CA ASP A 340 -6.38 19.96 -0.92
C ASP A 340 -7.42 20.00 -2.05
N GLY A 341 -7.66 18.84 -2.70
CA GLY A 341 -8.59 18.67 -3.81
C GLY A 341 -8.05 19.11 -5.17
N THR A 342 -6.76 19.44 -5.26
CA THR A 342 -6.11 19.71 -6.54
C THR A 342 -5.76 18.41 -7.27
N GLY A 343 -5.60 18.48 -8.59
CA GLY A 343 -5.21 17.36 -9.44
C GLY A 343 -6.36 16.39 -9.73
N THR A 344 -6.84 15.66 -8.73
CA THR A 344 -7.87 14.64 -8.89
C THR A 344 -9.02 14.79 -7.90
N GLN A 345 -10.17 14.15 -8.20
CA GLN A 345 -11.38 14.23 -7.36
C GLN A 345 -11.50 13.08 -6.33
N THR A 346 -10.53 12.18 -6.28
CA THR A 346 -10.62 10.97 -5.44
C THR A 346 -10.77 11.29 -3.97
N TYR A 347 -9.95 12.20 -3.43
CA TYR A 347 -10.05 12.62 -2.03
C TYR A 347 -11.45 13.17 -1.69
N THR A 348 -11.97 14.05 -2.54
CA THR A 348 -13.33 14.60 -2.37
C THR A 348 -14.40 13.52 -2.46
N LYS A 349 -14.29 12.61 -3.45
CA LYS A 349 -15.21 11.47 -3.63
C LYS A 349 -15.30 10.59 -2.39
N LEU A 350 -14.16 10.26 -1.77
CA LEU A 350 -14.13 9.47 -0.54
C LEU A 350 -14.80 10.21 0.63
N LYS A 351 -14.55 11.51 0.77
CA LYS A 351 -15.24 12.33 1.78
C LYS A 351 -16.74 12.38 1.57
N ASP A 352 -17.18 12.55 0.33
CA ASP A 352 -18.60 12.58 -0.03
C ASP A 352 -19.28 11.22 0.23
N ALA A 353 -18.52 10.11 0.16
CA ALA A 353 -18.95 8.77 0.56
C ALA A 353 -18.94 8.54 2.09
N GLY A 354 -18.69 9.58 2.88
CA GLY A 354 -18.75 9.57 4.34
C GLY A 354 -17.45 9.14 5.04
N PHE A 355 -16.33 9.06 4.32
CA PHE A 355 -15.03 8.83 4.94
C PHE A 355 -14.49 10.12 5.56
N ILE A 356 -13.89 9.97 6.72
CA ILE A 356 -13.24 11.05 7.49
C ILE A 356 -11.73 10.81 7.46
N ASP A 357 -10.99 11.82 7.07
CA ASP A 357 -9.53 11.80 7.07
C ASP A 357 -9.01 12.05 8.49
N ALA A 358 -8.28 11.10 9.04
CA ALA A 358 -7.74 11.15 10.41
C ALA A 358 -6.79 12.34 10.61
N TRP A 359 -6.05 12.75 9.58
CA TRP A 359 -5.16 13.91 9.64
C TRP A 359 -5.91 15.19 9.96
N THR A 360 -7.10 15.37 9.40
CA THR A 360 -7.91 16.57 9.63
C THR A 360 -8.42 16.71 11.07
N ILE A 361 -8.36 15.63 11.86
CA ILE A 361 -8.80 15.61 13.26
C ILE A 361 -7.65 15.91 14.21
N LYS A 362 -6.48 15.30 13.99
CA LYS A 362 -5.36 15.31 14.96
C LYS A 362 -4.00 15.66 14.34
N GLY A 363 -3.89 15.68 13.01
CA GLY A 363 -2.63 15.98 12.33
C GLY A 363 -2.12 17.39 12.64
N LYS A 364 -0.81 17.58 12.55
CA LYS A 364 -0.13 18.85 12.75
C LYS A 364 0.47 19.32 11.45
N GLY A 365 0.22 20.57 11.10
CA GLY A 365 0.72 21.16 9.85
C GLY A 365 0.03 20.60 8.62
N ASN A 366 0.69 20.67 7.47
CA ASN A 366 0.13 20.27 6.17
C ASN A 366 0.03 18.75 6.01
N GLY A 367 0.92 18.00 6.69
CA GLY A 367 0.96 16.53 6.58
C GLY A 367 1.41 16.04 5.23
N PHE A 368 2.29 16.75 4.55
CA PHE A 368 2.78 16.38 3.24
C PHE A 368 3.50 15.02 3.27
N THR A 369 3.12 14.13 2.36
CA THR A 369 3.63 12.77 2.27
C THR A 369 4.40 12.50 0.99
N CYS A 370 4.21 13.30 -0.07
CA CYS A 370 4.85 13.10 -1.38
C CYS A 370 5.56 14.38 -1.87
N CYS A 371 6.63 14.38 -2.63
CA CYS A 371 7.55 13.29 -2.87
C CYS A 371 8.97 13.83 -2.73
N GLN A 372 9.91 12.99 -2.30
CA GLN A 372 11.33 13.30 -2.35
C GLN A 372 11.85 13.19 -3.80
N ALA A 373 13.13 13.48 -4.03
CA ALA A 373 13.74 13.31 -5.35
C ALA A 373 13.87 11.81 -5.70
N ASP A 374 13.84 11.50 -7.00
CA ASP A 374 13.93 10.13 -7.54
C ASP A 374 15.21 9.37 -7.18
N ASP A 375 16.27 10.07 -6.78
CA ASP A 375 17.52 9.48 -6.26
C ASP A 375 17.58 9.42 -4.74
N LEU A 376 16.55 9.95 -4.05
CA LEU A 376 16.43 10.04 -2.60
C LEU A 376 17.56 10.84 -1.92
N LEU A 377 18.35 11.61 -2.66
CA LEU A 377 19.54 12.31 -2.16
C LEU A 377 19.33 13.81 -1.96
N ASN A 378 18.11 14.34 -2.18
CA ASN A 378 17.82 15.74 -1.91
C ASN A 378 18.14 16.07 -0.45
N GLN A 379 18.88 17.17 -0.25
CA GLN A 379 19.38 17.55 1.07
C GLN A 379 18.25 17.97 2.02
N ASP A 380 17.31 18.76 1.51
CA ASP A 380 16.12 19.16 2.25
C ASP A 380 14.90 18.38 1.74
N SER A 381 13.96 18.10 2.62
CA SER A 381 12.71 17.43 2.24
C SER A 381 11.96 18.23 1.17
N SER A 382 11.53 17.56 0.12
CA SER A 382 10.75 18.14 -1.00
C SER A 382 9.28 17.71 -1.00
N LEU A 383 8.79 17.16 0.10
CA LEU A 383 7.38 16.77 0.25
C LEU A 383 6.49 18.03 0.17
N THR A 384 5.54 18.05 -0.75
CA THR A 384 4.66 19.19 -1.02
C THR A 384 3.20 18.82 -1.18
N GLU A 385 2.88 17.54 -1.28
CA GLU A 385 1.54 17.00 -1.46
C GLU A 385 1.22 15.99 -0.36
N ARG A 386 -0.04 15.85 -0.03
CA ARG A 386 -0.52 14.83 0.90
C ARG A 386 -1.42 13.88 0.15
N THR A 387 -0.92 12.71 -0.20
CA THR A 387 -1.55 11.69 -1.03
C THR A 387 -1.77 10.37 -0.30
N ASP A 388 -1.06 10.17 0.81
CA ASP A 388 -1.17 9.00 1.66
C ASP A 388 -2.11 9.29 2.83
N PHE A 389 -3.09 8.42 3.04
CA PHE A 389 -4.16 8.66 4.00
C PHE A 389 -4.41 7.50 4.94
N VAL A 390 -4.91 7.85 6.13
CA VAL A 390 -5.72 7.00 6.98
C VAL A 390 -7.12 7.62 7.02
N MET A 391 -8.07 7.04 6.28
CA MET A 391 -9.45 7.50 6.19
C MET A 391 -10.40 6.46 6.76
N PHE A 392 -11.40 6.86 7.51
CA PHE A 392 -12.32 5.91 8.12
C PHE A 392 -13.80 6.31 7.94
N ARG A 393 -14.65 5.30 7.89
CA ARG A 393 -16.11 5.42 7.98
C ARG A 393 -16.61 4.51 9.10
N GLY A 394 -17.29 5.09 10.08
CA GLY A 394 -17.74 4.45 11.32
C GLY A 394 -17.47 5.34 12.52
N ASP A 395 -17.83 4.87 13.72
CA ASP A 395 -17.66 5.66 14.95
C ASP A 395 -16.27 5.43 15.55
N PHE A 396 -15.27 6.15 15.02
CA PHE A 396 -13.89 6.12 15.52
C PHE A 396 -13.52 7.43 16.21
N LYS A 397 -12.66 7.29 17.21
CA LYS A 397 -11.89 8.40 17.79
C LYS A 397 -10.44 8.29 17.33
N VAL A 398 -9.90 9.34 16.74
CA VAL A 398 -8.47 9.44 16.46
C VAL A 398 -7.76 9.80 17.77
N LYS A 399 -6.90 8.91 18.25
CA LYS A 399 -6.08 9.13 19.44
C LYS A 399 -4.89 10.02 19.10
N ASP A 400 -4.14 9.63 18.08
CA ASP A 400 -2.96 10.31 17.57
C ASP A 400 -2.81 10.03 16.06
N ILE A 401 -2.03 10.86 15.40
CA ILE A 401 -1.59 10.67 14.02
C ILE A 401 -0.32 11.46 13.80
N GLU A 402 0.65 10.86 13.10
CA GLU A 402 1.94 11.45 12.79
C GLU A 402 2.50 10.93 11.47
N LEU A 403 3.52 11.63 10.98
CA LEU A 403 4.33 11.19 9.84
C LEU A 403 5.63 10.58 10.34
N VAL A 404 6.14 9.62 9.60
CA VAL A 404 7.43 8.97 9.81
C VAL A 404 8.26 8.99 8.53
N GLY A 405 9.57 8.90 8.64
CA GLY A 405 10.47 8.91 7.48
C GLY A 405 10.59 10.26 6.78
N ASN A 406 10.15 11.36 7.40
CA ASN A 406 10.11 12.70 6.82
C ASN A 406 11.09 13.71 7.47
N SER A 407 11.87 13.27 8.43
CA SER A 407 12.86 14.06 9.15
C SER A 407 14.28 13.82 8.63
N GLN A 408 15.17 14.81 8.76
CA GLN A 408 16.58 14.64 8.42
C GLN A 408 17.28 13.50 9.18
N ASN A 409 16.77 13.17 10.38
CA ASN A 409 17.33 12.11 11.21
C ASN A 409 16.92 10.73 10.73
N ASP A 410 15.88 10.61 9.91
CA ASP A 410 15.34 9.35 9.41
C ASP A 410 16.10 8.87 8.17
N ARG A 411 17.02 9.70 7.65
CA ARG A 411 17.85 9.36 6.49
C ARG A 411 18.83 8.25 6.83
N THR A 412 19.11 7.43 5.83
CA THR A 412 20.11 6.36 5.93
C THR A 412 21.53 6.91 6.17
N ILE A 413 22.47 6.04 6.54
CA ILE A 413 23.87 6.43 6.75
C ILE A 413 24.49 7.02 5.47
N SER A 414 24.11 6.53 4.29
CA SER A 414 24.55 7.09 3.01
C SER A 414 23.82 8.37 2.61
N GLY A 415 22.83 8.78 3.40
CA GLY A 415 22.06 10.02 3.21
C GLY A 415 20.88 9.89 2.26
N LEU A 416 20.38 8.68 1.99
CA LEU A 416 19.13 8.44 1.29
C LEU A 416 17.94 8.73 2.21
N TRP A 417 16.84 9.27 1.67
CA TRP A 417 15.56 9.21 2.36
C TRP A 417 15.05 7.76 2.41
N PRO A 418 14.31 7.35 3.46
CA PRO A 418 13.77 5.97 3.57
C PRO A 418 12.86 5.60 2.39
N SER A 419 12.09 6.57 1.91
CA SER A 419 11.22 6.50 0.74
C SER A 419 11.09 7.89 0.12
N ASP A 420 10.56 8.00 -1.08
CA ASP A 420 10.11 9.28 -1.64
C ASP A 420 8.78 9.74 -1.03
N HIS A 421 8.08 8.86 -0.31
CA HIS A 421 6.93 9.18 0.54
C HIS A 421 7.29 9.15 2.03
N ALA A 422 6.56 9.95 2.82
CA ALA A 422 6.48 9.79 4.26
C ALA A 422 5.41 8.75 4.61
N GLY A 423 5.68 7.91 5.62
CA GLY A 423 4.67 7.02 6.20
C GLY A 423 3.68 7.79 7.08
N VAL A 424 2.47 7.27 7.19
CA VAL A 424 1.41 7.81 8.07
C VAL A 424 1.07 6.79 9.13
N VAL A 425 1.20 7.16 10.40
CA VAL A 425 0.86 6.31 11.55
C VAL A 425 -0.31 6.92 12.30
N ALA A 426 -1.36 6.12 12.55
CA ALA A 426 -2.55 6.58 13.25
C ALA A 426 -3.03 5.59 14.32
N GLY A 427 -3.27 6.08 15.54
CA GLY A 427 -3.96 5.36 16.60
C GLY A 427 -5.46 5.62 16.54
N LEU A 428 -6.26 4.59 16.29
CA LEU A 428 -7.70 4.64 16.22
C LEU A 428 -8.35 3.87 17.37
N ILE A 429 -9.44 4.40 17.92
CA ILE A 429 -10.27 3.73 18.93
C ILE A 429 -11.67 3.59 18.35
N LEU A 430 -12.15 2.36 18.21
CA LEU A 430 -13.53 2.10 17.82
C LEU A 430 -14.44 2.27 19.04
N ASN A 431 -15.51 3.07 18.90
CA ASN A 431 -16.52 3.21 19.94
C ASN A 431 -17.53 2.05 19.83
N SER A 432 -17.46 1.10 20.78
CA SER A 432 -18.20 -0.17 20.76
C SER A 432 -19.70 -0.08 21.12
N ASP A 433 -20.21 1.10 21.45
CA ASP A 433 -21.59 1.25 21.99
C ASP A 433 -22.70 1.27 20.92
N LYS A 434 -22.38 1.13 19.63
CA LYS A 434 -23.36 1.33 18.54
C LYS A 434 -23.47 0.20 17.52
N TYR A 435 -22.71 -0.89 17.62
CA TYR A 435 -22.73 -1.98 16.62
C TYR A 435 -23.05 -3.34 17.22
#